data_f158d8ec80010f41b7f5263cfcac4c87
#
_entry.id   f158d8ec80010f41b7f5263cfcac4c87
#
_cell.length_a   1.000
_cell.length_b   1.000
_cell.length_c   1.000
_cell.angle_alpha   90.00
_cell.angle_beta   90.00
_cell.angle_gamma   90.00
#
_symmetry.space_group_name_H-M   'P 1'
#
loop_
_entity.id
_entity.type
_entity.pdbx_description
1 polymer ?
#
loop_
_entity_poly.entity_id
_entity_poly.type
_entity_poly.pdbx_seq_one_letter_code
_entity_poly.pdbx_strand_id
1 'polypeptide(L)'
;MPPAERSLFMATMAQQAGEPPGATAFPSAQAGAPPPSESSSGRLASGGPTLDELARMEPDELAALYRGATTPAVPTLDGHLVGRMLAVPVLPARARGLLRRFAAWAHFPWRGKSFTAHGPARGEGINRVFGDRRPRRWFRFETFVAPSRAGAFDAFQLDYDNPDNPFFIRAIQDEVRQVAPGLYLGQAYVLLFGKPRLALYFALQR
;
A
#
# COMPACT_ATOMS: atom_id res chain seq x y z
N MET A 1 22.26 -8.42 12.03
CA MET A 1 22.64 -9.43 11.03
C MET A 1 23.40 -8.73 9.92
N PRO A 2 24.63 -9.12 9.60
CA PRO A 2 25.44 -8.47 8.58
C PRO A 2 24.89 -8.73 7.16
N PRO A 3 25.12 -7.84 6.18
CA PRO A 3 24.51 -7.91 4.84
C PRO A 3 24.83 -9.19 4.05
N ALA A 4 25.91 -9.89 4.38
CA ALA A 4 26.29 -11.15 3.74
C ALA A 4 25.35 -12.34 4.09
N GLU A 5 24.77 -12.35 5.28
CA GLU A 5 23.83 -13.42 5.70
C GLU A 5 22.43 -13.27 5.09
N ARG A 6 22.01 -12.04 4.76
CA ARG A 6 20.77 -11.77 4.03
C ARG A 6 20.79 -12.33 2.60
N SER A 7 21.95 -12.22 1.93
CA SER A 7 22.11 -12.73 0.56
C SER A 7 22.05 -14.26 0.49
N LEU A 8 22.56 -14.94 1.50
CA LEU A 8 22.57 -16.41 1.58
C LEU A 8 21.16 -16.97 1.87
N PHE A 9 20.38 -16.28 2.72
CA PHE A 9 19.00 -16.66 3.05
C PHE A 9 18.06 -16.55 1.83
N MET A 10 18.22 -15.50 1.00
CA MET A 10 17.44 -15.31 -0.21
C MET A 10 17.81 -16.29 -1.32
N ALA A 11 19.06 -16.73 -1.41
CA ALA A 11 19.51 -17.72 -2.40
C ALA A 11 19.01 -19.14 -2.07
N THR A 12 18.87 -19.50 -0.79
CA THR A 12 18.42 -20.84 -0.37
C THR A 12 16.91 -21.04 -0.61
N MET A 13 16.10 -19.98 -0.55
CA MET A 13 14.64 -20.06 -0.81
C MET A 13 14.30 -20.18 -2.30
N ALA A 14 15.17 -19.72 -3.21
CA ALA A 14 14.94 -19.81 -4.65
C ALA A 14 15.19 -21.23 -5.23
N GLN A 15 15.86 -22.10 -4.49
CA GLN A 15 16.26 -23.43 -4.96
C GLN A 15 15.30 -24.57 -4.58
N GLN A 16 14.22 -24.27 -3.84
CA GLN A 16 13.21 -25.28 -3.41
C GLN A 16 11.88 -25.24 -4.18
N ALA A 17 11.77 -24.43 -5.24
CA ALA A 17 10.60 -24.46 -6.11
C ALA A 17 10.81 -25.48 -7.23
N GLY A 18 10.34 -26.71 -7.01
CA GLY A 18 10.33 -27.79 -7.99
C GLY A 18 9.37 -27.51 -9.15
N GLU A 19 9.72 -28.03 -10.33
CA GLU A 19 8.97 -27.96 -11.59
C GLU A 19 7.54 -28.51 -11.46
N PRO A 20 6.56 -27.94 -12.20
CA PRO A 20 5.20 -28.48 -12.25
C PRO A 20 5.10 -29.63 -13.26
N PRO A 21 4.33 -30.71 -12.96
CA PRO A 21 4.09 -31.80 -13.89
C PRO A 21 3.04 -31.46 -14.96
N GLY A 22 3.25 -32.05 -16.11
CA GLY A 22 2.63 -32.01 -17.39
C GLY A 22 1.12 -31.74 -17.56
N ALA A 23 0.85 -31.08 -18.66
CA ALA A 23 -0.47 -30.78 -19.21
C ALA A 23 -1.21 -32.05 -19.66
N THR A 24 -2.44 -32.24 -19.21
CA THR A 24 -3.42 -33.12 -19.84
C THR A 24 -4.62 -32.31 -20.33
N ALA A 25 -4.97 -32.55 -21.59
CA ALA A 25 -6.06 -31.91 -22.32
C ALA A 25 -7.43 -32.27 -21.75
N PHE A 26 -8.34 -31.27 -21.68
CA PHE A 26 -9.76 -31.48 -21.38
C PHE A 26 -10.63 -31.26 -22.61
N PRO A 27 -11.68 -32.10 -22.81
CA PRO A 27 -12.60 -31.97 -23.95
C PRO A 27 -13.66 -30.88 -23.70
N SER A 28 -14.06 -30.25 -24.81
CA SER A 28 -15.17 -29.31 -24.89
C SER A 28 -16.51 -29.97 -24.57
N ALA A 29 -17.31 -29.35 -23.68
CA ALA A 29 -18.74 -29.59 -23.59
C ALA A 29 -19.48 -28.25 -23.47
N GLN A 30 -20.35 -28.01 -24.46
CA GLN A 30 -21.36 -26.95 -24.48
C GLN A 30 -22.49 -27.31 -23.52
N ALA A 31 -22.96 -26.36 -22.71
CA ALA A 31 -24.36 -26.24 -22.30
C ALA A 31 -24.60 -24.84 -21.73
N GLY A 32 -25.63 -24.18 -22.25
CA GLY A 32 -26.02 -22.83 -21.87
C GLY A 32 -26.52 -22.72 -20.44
N ALA A 33 -26.12 -21.64 -19.79
CA ALA A 33 -26.69 -21.15 -18.55
C ALA A 33 -27.39 -19.81 -18.79
N PRO A 34 -28.54 -19.52 -18.13
CA PRO A 34 -29.23 -18.25 -18.28
C PRO A 34 -28.44 -17.08 -17.72
N PRO A 35 -28.66 -15.85 -18.19
CA PRO A 35 -27.91 -14.70 -17.71
C PRO A 35 -28.23 -14.43 -16.23
N PRO A 36 -27.18 -14.11 -15.41
CA PRO A 36 -27.41 -13.70 -14.04
C PRO A 36 -28.14 -12.36 -14.01
N SER A 37 -29.17 -12.29 -13.18
CA SER A 37 -29.95 -11.10 -12.85
C SER A 37 -29.03 -9.95 -12.46
N GLU A 38 -29.23 -8.78 -13.06
CA GLU A 38 -28.59 -7.51 -12.72
C GLU A 38 -28.87 -7.16 -11.25
N SER A 39 -27.94 -7.55 -10.36
CA SER A 39 -27.87 -6.96 -9.03
C SER A 39 -27.10 -5.65 -9.14
N SER A 40 -27.75 -4.58 -8.76
CA SER A 40 -27.36 -3.18 -8.67
C SER A 40 -25.88 -2.93 -8.38
N SER A 41 -25.04 -3.02 -9.40
CA SER A 41 -23.71 -2.43 -9.39
C SER A 41 -23.88 -0.93 -9.56
N GLY A 42 -23.82 -0.21 -8.44
CA GLY A 42 -23.72 1.25 -8.45
C GLY A 42 -22.64 1.66 -9.45
N ARG A 43 -23.05 2.34 -10.50
CA ARG A 43 -22.24 2.87 -11.58
C ARG A 43 -21.13 3.73 -10.99
N LEU A 44 -19.91 3.17 -10.85
CA LEU A 44 -18.72 3.97 -10.64
C LEU A 44 -18.60 4.89 -11.86
N ALA A 45 -18.76 6.19 -11.63
CA ALA A 45 -18.52 7.20 -12.65
C ALA A 45 -17.11 6.97 -13.24
N SER A 46 -16.90 7.31 -14.50
CA SER A 46 -15.72 7.03 -15.34
C SER A 46 -14.43 7.75 -14.93
N GLY A 47 -14.17 7.85 -13.64
CA GLY A 47 -12.91 8.32 -13.05
C GLY A 47 -12.87 7.80 -11.63
N GLY A 48 -12.03 6.84 -11.28
CA GLY A 48 -11.89 6.17 -9.98
C GLY A 48 -12.24 6.99 -8.73
N PRO A 49 -12.08 6.44 -7.52
CA PRO A 49 -12.49 7.11 -6.29
C PRO A 49 -11.71 8.41 -6.06
N THR A 50 -12.31 9.36 -5.36
CA THR A 50 -11.68 10.58 -4.86
C THR A 50 -11.07 10.36 -3.48
N LEU A 51 -10.17 11.25 -3.03
CA LEU A 51 -9.61 11.22 -1.69
C LEU A 51 -10.68 11.30 -0.59
N ASP A 52 -11.74 12.08 -0.82
CA ASP A 52 -12.84 12.22 0.13
C ASP A 52 -13.73 10.97 0.19
N GLU A 53 -13.89 10.27 -0.91
CA GLU A 53 -14.58 8.97 -0.93
C GLU A 53 -13.75 7.92 -0.17
N LEU A 54 -12.43 7.83 -0.41
CA LEU A 54 -11.56 6.95 0.36
C LEU A 54 -11.65 7.23 1.87
N ALA A 55 -11.74 8.49 2.26
CA ALA A 55 -11.83 8.88 3.67
C ALA A 55 -13.15 8.48 4.35
N ARG A 56 -14.19 8.15 3.57
CA ARG A 56 -15.50 7.68 4.09
C ARG A 56 -15.59 6.16 4.14
N MET A 57 -14.73 5.44 3.40
CA MET A 57 -14.75 3.98 3.32
C MET A 57 -14.40 3.34 4.66
N GLU A 58 -15.03 2.20 4.91
CA GLU A 58 -14.67 1.33 6.04
C GLU A 58 -13.43 0.48 5.70
N PRO A 59 -12.73 -0.08 6.70
CA PRO A 59 -11.52 -0.87 6.47
C PRO A 59 -11.68 -2.02 5.48
N ASP A 60 -12.82 -2.69 5.46
CA ASP A 60 -13.09 -3.81 4.56
C ASP A 60 -13.27 -3.34 3.10
N GLU A 61 -13.89 -2.17 2.90
CA GLU A 61 -14.02 -1.53 1.58
C GLU A 61 -12.65 -1.08 1.07
N LEU A 62 -11.81 -0.46 1.94
CA LEU A 62 -10.44 -0.09 1.61
C LEU A 62 -9.59 -1.33 1.27
N ALA A 63 -9.77 -2.44 2.00
CA ALA A 63 -9.09 -3.69 1.72
C ALA A 63 -9.48 -4.27 0.35
N ALA A 64 -10.77 -4.24 0.01
CA ALA A 64 -11.27 -4.70 -1.28
C ALA A 64 -10.74 -3.84 -2.43
N LEU A 65 -10.80 -2.52 -2.28
CA LEU A 65 -10.27 -1.56 -3.25
C LEU A 65 -8.76 -1.73 -3.44
N TYR A 66 -8.00 -1.91 -2.35
CA TYR A 66 -6.55 -2.13 -2.40
C TYR A 66 -6.20 -3.39 -3.22
N ARG A 67 -6.92 -4.50 -3.01
CA ARG A 67 -6.70 -5.74 -3.78
C ARG A 67 -6.98 -5.58 -5.27
N GLY A 68 -7.99 -4.80 -5.64
CA GLY A 68 -8.35 -4.51 -7.04
C GLY A 68 -7.50 -3.43 -7.71
N ALA A 69 -6.67 -2.70 -6.96
CA ALA A 69 -5.86 -1.60 -7.48
C ALA A 69 -4.65 -2.09 -8.31
N THR A 70 -3.97 -1.18 -9.00
CA THR A 70 -2.78 -1.48 -9.81
C THR A 70 -1.49 -1.16 -9.06
N THR A 71 -0.41 -1.87 -9.38
CA THR A 71 0.92 -1.58 -8.84
C THR A 71 1.55 -0.45 -9.64
N PRO A 72 1.85 0.71 -9.02
CA PRO A 72 2.48 1.81 -9.73
C PRO A 72 3.97 1.52 -9.98
N ALA A 73 4.50 2.00 -11.10
CA ALA A 73 5.93 1.99 -11.34
C ALA A 73 6.64 3.02 -10.46
N VAL A 74 7.91 2.76 -10.10
CA VAL A 74 8.68 3.63 -9.18
C VAL A 74 8.69 5.11 -9.61
N PRO A 75 8.91 5.47 -10.88
CA PRO A 75 8.92 6.87 -11.29
C PRO A 75 7.56 7.58 -11.21
N THR A 76 6.44 6.84 -11.15
CA THR A 76 5.11 7.48 -11.12
C THR A 76 4.81 8.19 -9.80
N LEU A 77 5.52 7.86 -8.72
CA LEU A 77 5.37 8.54 -7.44
C LEU A 77 6.37 9.68 -7.25
N ASP A 78 7.31 9.90 -8.18
CA ASP A 78 8.36 10.93 -8.03
C ASP A 78 7.76 12.31 -7.72
N GLY A 79 8.37 13.03 -6.76
CA GLY A 79 7.92 14.34 -6.31
C GLY A 79 7.22 14.36 -4.96
N HIS A 80 6.30 15.29 -4.77
CA HIS A 80 5.60 15.52 -3.50
C HIS A 80 4.15 15.08 -3.60
N LEU A 81 3.75 14.14 -2.74
CA LEU A 81 2.36 13.71 -2.62
C LEU A 81 1.79 14.13 -1.27
N VAL A 82 0.58 14.69 -1.32
CA VAL A 82 -0.19 15.02 -0.11
C VAL A 82 -0.72 13.71 0.50
N GLY A 83 -0.63 13.59 1.82
CA GLY A 83 -1.05 12.39 2.54
C GLY A 83 -2.25 12.63 3.42
N ARG A 84 -3.12 11.62 3.52
CA ARG A 84 -4.23 11.58 4.46
C ARG A 84 -4.34 10.21 5.11
N MET A 85 -4.39 10.16 6.43
CA MET A 85 -4.72 8.94 7.16
C MET A 85 -6.22 8.65 7.00
N LEU A 86 -6.58 7.41 6.68
CA LEU A 86 -7.95 7.00 6.38
C LEU A 86 -8.59 6.21 7.51
N ALA A 87 -7.99 5.09 7.89
CA ALA A 87 -8.57 4.19 8.86
C ALA A 87 -7.51 3.42 9.65
N VAL A 88 -7.84 3.07 10.89
CA VAL A 88 -7.10 2.15 11.75
C VAL A 88 -8.00 0.93 11.99
N PRO A 89 -7.70 -0.25 11.40
CA PRO A 89 -8.61 -1.40 11.41
C PRO A 89 -9.00 -1.90 12.80
N VAL A 90 -8.07 -1.84 13.75
CA VAL A 90 -8.29 -2.31 15.13
C VAL A 90 -9.20 -1.41 15.98
N LEU A 91 -9.53 -0.21 15.49
CA LEU A 91 -10.42 0.69 16.24
C LEU A 91 -11.89 0.28 16.06
N PRO A 92 -12.69 0.31 17.15
CA PRO A 92 -14.12 0.09 17.06
C PRO A 92 -14.81 1.19 16.24
N ALA A 93 -15.95 0.86 15.59
CA ALA A 93 -16.66 1.75 14.67
C ALA A 93 -16.93 3.15 15.26
N ARG A 94 -17.32 3.24 16.54
CA ARG A 94 -17.54 4.52 17.25
C ARG A 94 -16.30 5.42 17.33
N ALA A 95 -15.10 4.85 17.41
CA ALA A 95 -13.85 5.62 17.48
C ALA A 95 -13.33 6.03 16.10
N ARG A 96 -13.74 5.34 15.02
CA ARG A 96 -13.30 5.64 13.64
C ARG A 96 -13.76 7.03 13.19
N GLY A 97 -14.99 7.43 13.53
CA GLY A 97 -15.51 8.77 13.21
C GLY A 97 -14.68 9.89 13.83
N LEU A 98 -14.26 9.74 15.10
CA LEU A 98 -13.38 10.70 15.76
C LEU A 98 -12.00 10.74 15.11
N LEU A 99 -11.43 9.57 14.77
CA LEU A 99 -10.15 9.48 14.07
C LEU A 99 -10.19 10.17 12.71
N ARG A 100 -11.27 9.98 11.92
CA ARG A 100 -11.45 10.64 10.62
C ARG A 100 -11.46 12.16 10.76
N ARG A 101 -12.16 12.69 11.78
CA ARG A 101 -12.17 14.13 12.07
C ARG A 101 -10.79 14.64 12.47
N PHE A 102 -10.06 13.90 13.30
CA PHE A 102 -8.70 14.24 13.69
C PHE A 102 -7.73 14.19 12.49
N ALA A 103 -7.81 13.15 11.66
CA ALA A 103 -6.96 13.02 10.47
C ALA A 103 -7.24 14.08 9.38
N ALA A 104 -8.48 14.62 9.35
CA ALA A 104 -8.87 15.72 8.48
C ALA A 104 -8.53 17.10 9.06
N TRP A 105 -8.09 17.18 10.32
CA TRP A 105 -7.78 18.43 10.98
C TRP A 105 -6.54 19.09 10.38
N ALA A 106 -6.60 20.41 10.16
CA ALA A 106 -5.53 21.18 9.52
C ALA A 106 -4.17 21.09 10.25
N HIS A 107 -4.16 20.80 11.56
CA HIS A 107 -2.96 20.63 12.36
C HIS A 107 -2.52 19.17 12.51
N PHE A 108 -3.12 18.23 11.77
CA PHE A 108 -2.63 16.85 11.76
C PHE A 108 -1.15 16.82 11.34
N PRO A 109 -0.26 16.14 12.12
CA PRO A 109 1.19 16.31 11.94
C PRO A 109 1.74 15.74 10.64
N TRP A 110 1.12 14.71 10.06
CA TRP A 110 1.60 14.10 8.81
C TRP A 110 0.96 14.77 7.58
N ARG A 111 1.81 15.23 6.66
CA ARG A 111 1.42 15.99 5.45
C ARG A 111 1.60 15.18 4.17
N GLY A 112 2.11 13.96 4.26
CA GLY A 112 2.38 13.10 3.12
C GLY A 112 3.84 12.71 2.99
N LYS A 113 4.24 12.42 1.77
CA LYS A 113 5.57 11.87 1.47
C LYS A 113 6.19 12.59 0.27
N SER A 114 7.51 12.65 0.25
CA SER A 114 8.28 13.03 -0.93
C SER A 114 9.03 11.81 -1.42
N PHE A 115 9.07 11.63 -2.73
CA PHE A 115 9.74 10.52 -3.38
C PHE A 115 10.77 11.03 -4.37
N THR A 116 11.84 10.25 -4.56
CA THR A 116 12.87 10.47 -5.58
C THR A 116 13.18 9.12 -6.22
N ALA A 117 12.88 8.99 -7.50
CA ALA A 117 13.21 7.79 -8.27
C ALA A 117 14.70 7.82 -8.66
N HIS A 118 15.41 6.71 -8.44
CA HIS A 118 16.80 6.51 -8.86
C HIS A 118 16.89 5.59 -10.10
N GLY A 119 15.75 5.41 -10.79
CA GLY A 119 15.60 4.56 -11.95
C GLY A 119 14.27 3.82 -11.94
N PRO A 120 14.06 2.88 -12.86
CA PRO A 120 12.78 2.18 -12.99
C PRO A 120 12.45 1.23 -11.82
N ALA A 121 13.47 0.71 -11.11
CA ALA A 121 13.30 -0.35 -10.13
C ALA A 121 13.42 0.12 -8.67
N ARG A 122 14.08 1.25 -8.40
CA ARG A 122 14.38 1.71 -7.04
C ARG A 122 14.27 3.21 -6.92
N GLY A 123 14.00 3.65 -5.70
CA GLY A 123 14.01 5.05 -5.30
C GLY A 123 14.12 5.18 -3.79
N GLU A 124 13.99 6.38 -3.31
CA GLU A 124 13.92 6.69 -1.89
C GLU A 124 12.81 7.70 -1.61
N GLY A 125 12.50 7.90 -0.35
CA GLY A 125 11.59 8.95 0.04
C GLY A 125 11.71 9.34 1.49
N ILE A 126 10.92 10.32 1.88
CA ILE A 126 10.91 10.85 3.24
C ILE A 126 9.51 11.35 3.60
N ASN A 127 9.09 11.14 4.84
CA ASN A 127 7.83 11.70 5.33
C ASN A 127 7.93 13.22 5.48
N ARG A 128 6.82 13.87 5.18
CA ARG A 128 6.61 15.31 5.40
C ARG A 128 5.70 15.47 6.61
N VAL A 129 6.22 16.08 7.67
CA VAL A 129 5.52 16.25 8.94
C VAL A 129 5.57 17.70 9.39
N PHE A 130 4.52 18.16 10.06
CA PHE A 130 4.34 19.52 10.58
C PHE A 130 4.55 20.64 9.54
N GLY A 131 3.67 21.64 9.61
CA GLY A 131 3.71 22.84 8.75
C GLY A 131 3.29 22.61 7.30
N ASP A 132 2.50 23.52 6.75
CA ASP A 132 1.97 23.39 5.40
C ASP A 132 2.96 23.93 4.35
N ARG A 133 3.62 25.05 4.67
CA ARG A 133 4.53 25.72 3.73
C ARG A 133 5.96 25.21 3.76
N ARG A 134 6.43 24.74 4.94
CA ARG A 134 7.78 24.18 5.14
C ARG A 134 7.71 22.97 6.05
N PRO A 135 7.19 21.83 5.56
CA PRO A 135 7.12 20.62 6.38
C PRO A 135 8.51 20.13 6.74
N ARG A 136 8.66 19.63 7.96
CA ARG A 136 9.87 18.94 8.38
C ARG A 136 9.93 17.60 7.65
N ARG A 137 11.15 17.19 7.29
CA ARG A 137 11.44 15.96 6.55
C ARG A 137 12.00 14.94 7.54
N TRP A 138 11.19 13.93 7.87
CA TRP A 138 11.54 12.90 8.85
C TRP A 138 11.32 11.51 8.30
N PHE A 139 12.07 10.54 8.81
CA PHE A 139 11.91 9.11 8.54
C PHE A 139 12.06 8.76 7.06
N ARG A 140 13.31 8.58 6.64
CA ARG A 140 13.66 8.13 5.30
C ARG A 140 13.21 6.69 5.07
N PHE A 141 12.91 6.35 3.83
CA PHE A 141 12.58 5.00 3.41
C PHE A 141 13.12 4.76 2.00
N GLU A 142 13.44 3.49 1.72
CA GLU A 142 13.71 3.02 0.37
C GLU A 142 12.42 2.60 -0.32
N THR A 143 12.39 2.67 -1.68
CA THR A 143 11.22 2.27 -2.47
C THR A 143 11.59 1.31 -3.58
N PHE A 144 10.75 0.30 -3.78
CA PHE A 144 10.87 -0.72 -4.81
C PHE A 144 9.51 -1.43 -4.99
N VAL A 145 9.40 -2.27 -6.03
CA VAL A 145 8.23 -3.12 -6.24
C VAL A 145 8.56 -4.54 -5.76
N ALA A 146 7.68 -5.14 -4.95
CA ALA A 146 7.83 -6.50 -4.44
C ALA A 146 6.45 -7.09 -4.06
N PRO A 147 6.36 -8.42 -3.78
CA PRO A 147 5.11 -9.07 -3.36
C PRO A 147 4.44 -8.37 -2.18
N SER A 148 3.13 -8.16 -2.30
CA SER A 148 2.30 -7.51 -1.29
C SER A 148 2.04 -8.45 -0.10
N ARG A 149 1.86 -7.87 1.08
CA ARG A 149 1.38 -8.58 2.28
C ARG A 149 -0.13 -8.83 2.27
N ALA A 150 -0.85 -8.15 1.38
CA ALA A 150 -2.31 -8.20 1.29
C ALA A 150 -2.86 -9.26 0.32
N GLY A 151 -2.00 -9.92 -0.48
CA GLY A 151 -2.42 -10.95 -1.45
C GLY A 151 -1.34 -11.34 -2.45
N ALA A 152 -1.70 -12.21 -3.38
CA ALA A 152 -0.80 -12.75 -4.42
C ALA A 152 -0.65 -11.75 -5.60
N PHE A 153 -0.15 -10.57 -5.32
CA PHE A 153 0.15 -9.51 -6.29
C PHE A 153 1.28 -8.63 -5.77
N ASP A 154 1.89 -7.85 -6.64
CA ASP A 154 2.93 -6.90 -6.25
C ASP A 154 2.35 -5.58 -5.73
N ALA A 155 3.12 -4.90 -4.88
CA ALA A 155 2.86 -3.55 -4.41
C ALA A 155 4.15 -2.72 -4.41
N PHE A 156 3.99 -1.41 -4.48
CA PHE A 156 5.07 -0.46 -4.28
C PHE A 156 5.39 -0.38 -2.79
N GLN A 157 6.58 -0.82 -2.40
CA GLN A 157 7.03 -0.93 -1.02
C GLN A 157 7.74 0.35 -0.56
N LEU A 158 7.55 0.69 0.72
CA LEU A 158 8.32 1.72 1.42
C LEU A 158 8.94 1.06 2.65
N ASP A 159 10.25 0.86 2.61
CA ASP A 159 11.01 0.19 3.68
C ASP A 159 11.73 1.24 4.55
N TYR A 160 11.35 1.31 5.82
CA TYR A 160 11.93 2.24 6.79
C TYR A 160 13.11 1.66 7.55
N ASP A 161 13.62 0.48 7.22
CA ASP A 161 14.81 -0.11 7.87
C ASP A 161 16.10 0.63 7.47
N ASN A 162 16.13 1.91 7.76
CA ASN A 162 17.27 2.80 7.57
C ASN A 162 17.92 3.06 8.93
N PRO A 163 19.28 2.94 9.07
CA PRO A 163 19.99 3.17 10.34
C PRO A 163 19.75 4.55 10.97
N ASP A 164 19.48 5.57 10.15
CA ASP A 164 19.21 6.93 10.62
C ASP A 164 17.80 7.08 11.24
N ASN A 165 16.93 6.10 11.05
CA ASN A 165 15.61 6.09 11.67
C ASN A 165 15.66 5.54 13.10
N PRO A 166 14.82 6.06 14.01
CA PRO A 166 14.60 5.44 15.32
C PRO A 166 14.16 3.98 15.19
N PHE A 167 14.55 3.13 16.13
CA PHE A 167 14.32 1.68 16.05
C PHE A 167 12.84 1.29 15.86
N PHE A 168 11.90 2.06 16.45
CA PHE A 168 10.46 1.80 16.32
C PHE A 168 9.91 2.20 14.94
N ILE A 169 10.55 3.15 14.25
CA ILE A 169 10.23 3.51 12.86
C ILE A 169 10.74 2.43 11.89
N ARG A 170 11.89 1.83 12.18
CA ARG A 170 12.47 0.77 11.37
C ARG A 170 11.62 -0.50 11.31
N ALA A 171 10.71 -0.67 12.27
CA ALA A 171 9.73 -1.74 12.27
C ALA A 171 8.50 -1.48 11.37
N ILE A 172 8.40 -0.28 10.76
CA ILE A 172 7.31 0.07 9.87
C ILE A 172 7.64 -0.39 8.44
N GLN A 173 6.63 -0.93 7.77
CA GLN A 173 6.69 -1.34 6.37
C GLN A 173 5.39 -0.89 5.70
N ASP A 174 5.49 0.10 4.82
CA ASP A 174 4.32 0.55 4.07
C ASP A 174 4.30 -0.10 2.68
N GLU A 175 3.12 -0.26 2.13
CA GLU A 175 2.95 -0.62 0.73
C GLU A 175 1.81 0.17 0.10
N VAL A 176 1.93 0.47 -1.20
CA VAL A 176 1.04 1.39 -1.91
C VAL A 176 0.60 0.79 -3.23
N ARG A 177 -0.69 1.00 -3.59
CA ARG A 177 -1.25 0.66 -4.90
C ARG A 177 -2.04 1.85 -5.45
N GLN A 178 -2.10 1.96 -6.77
CA GLN A 178 -2.79 3.06 -7.46
C GLN A 178 -4.26 2.71 -7.65
N VAL A 179 -5.17 3.53 -7.12
CA VAL A 179 -6.63 3.37 -7.19
C VAL A 179 -7.28 4.27 -8.23
N ALA A 180 -6.60 5.38 -8.58
CA ALA A 180 -6.99 6.28 -9.67
C ALA A 180 -5.75 7.04 -10.17
N PRO A 181 -5.78 7.71 -11.32
CA PRO A 181 -4.67 8.55 -11.78
C PRO A 181 -4.27 9.57 -10.72
N GLY A 182 -3.01 9.51 -10.25
CA GLY A 182 -2.49 10.40 -9.21
C GLY A 182 -3.01 10.16 -7.80
N LEU A 183 -3.83 9.12 -7.56
CA LEU A 183 -4.34 8.74 -6.25
C LEU A 183 -3.93 7.30 -5.90
N TYR A 184 -3.32 7.17 -4.74
CA TYR A 184 -2.74 5.92 -4.25
C TYR A 184 -3.31 5.59 -2.87
N LEU A 185 -3.65 4.33 -2.67
CA LEU A 185 -4.07 3.76 -1.39
C LEU A 185 -2.91 2.98 -0.79
N GLY A 186 -2.56 3.29 0.46
CA GLY A 186 -1.48 2.67 1.19
C GLY A 186 -1.95 1.90 2.41
N GLN A 187 -1.18 0.88 2.74
CA GLN A 187 -1.28 0.08 3.96
C GLN A 187 0.03 0.20 4.72
N ALA A 188 -0.04 0.58 6.00
CA ALA A 188 1.10 0.61 6.90
C ALA A 188 1.06 -0.59 7.82
N TYR A 189 2.13 -1.37 7.81
CA TYR A 189 2.32 -2.52 8.69
C TYR A 189 3.38 -2.21 9.74
N VAL A 190 3.18 -2.77 10.93
CA VAL A 190 4.19 -2.78 11.99
C VAL A 190 4.64 -4.20 12.23
N LEU A 191 5.94 -4.41 12.27
CA LEU A 191 6.53 -5.71 12.56
C LEU A 191 6.47 -5.99 14.07
N LEU A 192 5.53 -6.83 14.48
CA LEU A 192 5.34 -7.25 15.86
C LEU A 192 5.72 -8.72 16.01
N PHE A 193 6.72 -9.01 16.84
CA PHE A 193 7.23 -10.38 17.04
C PHE A 193 7.56 -11.11 15.73
N GLY A 194 8.21 -10.39 14.78
CA GLY A 194 8.59 -10.93 13.48
C GLY A 194 7.45 -11.10 12.48
N LYS A 195 6.21 -10.70 12.82
CA LYS A 195 5.04 -10.80 11.93
C LYS A 195 4.51 -9.41 11.57
N PRO A 196 4.30 -9.09 10.28
CA PRO A 196 3.68 -7.84 9.88
C PRO A 196 2.21 -7.81 10.31
N ARG A 197 1.79 -6.72 10.95
CA ARG A 197 0.41 -6.46 11.35
C ARG A 197 -0.05 -5.16 10.74
N LEU A 198 -1.16 -5.19 10.02
CA LEU A 198 -1.76 -4.00 9.44
C LEU A 198 -2.18 -3.03 10.54
N ALA A 199 -1.54 -1.86 10.57
CA ALA A 199 -1.78 -0.82 11.56
C ALA A 199 -2.79 0.22 11.08
N LEU A 200 -2.64 0.72 9.82
CA LEU A 200 -3.53 1.74 9.28
C LEU A 200 -3.57 1.74 7.75
N TYR A 201 -4.62 2.35 7.21
CA TYR A 201 -4.75 2.76 5.82
C TYR A 201 -4.46 4.26 5.68
N PHE A 202 -3.80 4.63 4.59
CA PHE A 202 -3.57 6.02 4.22
C PHE A 202 -3.74 6.21 2.71
N ALA A 203 -3.94 7.45 2.29
CA ALA A 203 -3.92 7.82 0.88
C ALA A 203 -2.78 8.79 0.61
N LEU A 204 -2.28 8.75 -0.62
CA LEU A 204 -1.36 9.74 -1.19
C LEU A 204 -1.97 10.27 -2.47
N GLN A 205 -1.93 11.59 -2.65
CA GLN A 205 -2.47 12.27 -3.83
C GLN A 205 -1.43 13.25 -4.38
N ARG A 206 -1.33 13.26 -5.70
CA ARG A 206 -0.51 14.22 -6.44
C ARG A 206 -1.22 15.56 -6.56
#